data_aa4013c11e938843f67f1bf3e9bf6f75
#
_entry.id   aa4013c11e938843f67f1bf3e9bf6f75
#
_cell.length_a   1.000
_cell.length_b   1.000
_cell.length_c   1.000
_cell.angle_alpha   90.00
_cell.angle_beta   90.00
_cell.angle_gamma   90.00
#
_symmetry.space_group_name_H-M   'P 1'
#
loop_
_entity.id
_entity.type
_entity.pdbx_description
1 polymer ?
#
loop_
_entity_poly.entity_id
_entity_poly.type
_entity_poly.pdbx_seq_one_letter_code
_entity_poly.pdbx_strand_id
1 'polypeptide(L)'
;MASFSRGTKRLFFIKLFIITVPVCSGFPEAGVFMEKPEANVFLHRTRRANFLFEELKAGNLERECIEEKCSYEEAKEIFALPQQLETFWRTYTAVDQCKLSPCKNGATCTRRFETYACKCANGFHGHNCDKVRLTSNGCRYRNGGCEHFCREFPDRSYVCFCAPGYRLDKDNSTCLPQVKVPCGRLQILFSPRVINGLICPKGHCPWQAMLSENNIYTCGAIILSEQWVLTAAHCVWRKPAHLFNVTVGEHDREIFEKTEQHRRVIKVLIHPGYNKTSSDKDLAMLKLHRPVKLGLYVVPICLPAQNSTISRTLANIRQSTVSGWGRLSRFGPPATILQRLTLPRVPLQECRLHTKLNITRNMLCAGLKTGGRDACEGDSGGPLVTYYKKTWFLTGVVSWGKGCANENLYGVYVRVTNFLDWIGNIIATN
;
A
#
# COMPACT_ATOMS: atom_id res chain seq x y z
N MET A 1 -56.42 -24.89 -53.76
CA MET A 1 -56.63 -26.33 -53.87
C MET A 1 -56.08 -26.98 -52.61
N ALA A 2 -56.97 -27.65 -51.96
CA ALA A 2 -56.76 -28.32 -50.70
C ALA A 2 -55.96 -29.60 -50.83
N SER A 3 -55.20 -29.98 -49.80
CA SER A 3 -55.12 -31.37 -49.40
C SER A 3 -54.75 -31.51 -47.95
N PHE A 4 -55.67 -32.09 -47.25
CA PHE A 4 -55.59 -32.62 -45.88
C PHE A 4 -54.76 -33.91 -45.85
N SER A 5 -53.98 -34.17 -44.83
CA SER A 5 -53.68 -35.51 -44.36
C SER A 5 -53.40 -35.58 -42.89
N ARG A 6 -54.31 -36.19 -42.26
CA ARG A 6 -54.42 -36.91 -40.97
C ARG A 6 -53.10 -37.39 -40.32
N GLY A 7 -52.90 -37.17 -39.21
CA GLY A 7 -52.84 -37.62 -37.87
C GLY A 7 -52.41 -39.07 -37.61
N THR A 8 -51.47 -39.25 -36.76
CA THR A 8 -51.28 -40.46 -35.94
C THR A 8 -50.74 -40.10 -34.56
N LYS A 9 -51.56 -40.31 -33.54
CA LYS A 9 -51.22 -40.31 -32.17
C LYS A 9 -50.25 -41.47 -31.89
N ARG A 10 -49.04 -41.17 -31.42
CA ARG A 10 -48.19 -42.17 -30.79
C ARG A 10 -48.20 -41.93 -29.28
N LEU A 11 -48.77 -42.88 -28.54
CA LEU A 11 -48.60 -43.05 -27.10
C LEU A 11 -47.12 -43.32 -26.82
N PHE A 12 -46.48 -42.49 -26.02
CA PHE A 12 -45.20 -42.81 -25.43
C PHE A 12 -45.44 -43.39 -24.04
N PHE A 13 -45.13 -44.66 -23.89
CA PHE A 13 -45.01 -45.35 -22.62
C PHE A 13 -43.80 -44.80 -21.87
N ILE A 14 -44.02 -44.18 -20.71
CA ILE A 14 -42.97 -43.81 -19.79
C ILE A 14 -42.55 -45.09 -19.06
N LYS A 15 -41.38 -45.63 -19.42
CA LYS A 15 -40.68 -46.64 -18.64
C LYS A 15 -40.06 -45.95 -17.44
N LEU A 16 -40.61 -46.24 -16.27
CA LEU A 16 -40.04 -45.87 -14.97
C LEU A 16 -38.78 -46.72 -14.75
N PHE A 17 -37.62 -46.10 -14.93
CA PHE A 17 -36.35 -46.67 -14.48
C PHE A 17 -36.19 -46.40 -12.99
N ILE A 18 -36.36 -47.40 -12.18
CA ILE A 18 -35.99 -47.42 -10.75
C ILE A 18 -34.46 -47.52 -10.75
N ILE A 19 -33.78 -46.42 -10.53
CA ILE A 19 -32.35 -46.42 -10.23
C ILE A 19 -32.20 -46.70 -8.71
N THR A 20 -31.78 -47.88 -8.39
CA THR A 20 -31.33 -48.24 -7.05
C THR A 20 -29.99 -47.53 -6.80
N VAL A 21 -30.02 -46.51 -5.93
CA VAL A 21 -28.80 -45.85 -5.43
C VAL A 21 -28.23 -46.75 -4.36
N PRO A 22 -26.92 -47.12 -4.41
CA PRO A 22 -26.30 -47.81 -3.30
C PRO A 22 -26.17 -46.84 -2.11
N VAL A 23 -26.65 -47.27 -0.96
CA VAL A 23 -26.50 -46.60 0.32
C VAL A 23 -25.01 -46.62 0.65
N CYS A 24 -24.34 -45.48 0.52
CA CYS A 24 -23.00 -45.27 1.02
C CYS A 24 -23.15 -44.97 2.54
N SER A 25 -22.81 -45.93 3.34
CA SER A 25 -22.73 -45.80 4.79
C SER A 25 -21.59 -44.89 5.21
N GLY A 26 -21.88 -43.87 6.02
CA GLY A 26 -20.96 -43.32 7.00
C GLY A 26 -20.08 -42.13 6.56
N PHE A 27 -20.69 -40.94 6.48
CA PHE A 27 -20.01 -39.73 6.92
C PHE A 27 -20.66 -39.28 8.25
N PRO A 28 -19.86 -38.96 9.28
CA PRO A 28 -20.46 -38.38 10.49
C PRO A 28 -21.01 -37.00 10.08
N GLU A 29 -22.31 -36.81 10.27
CA GLU A 29 -22.93 -35.48 10.28
C GLU A 29 -22.17 -34.63 11.31
N ALA A 30 -21.30 -33.73 10.82
CA ALA A 30 -20.84 -32.65 11.65
C ALA A 30 -22.04 -31.75 11.92
N GLY A 31 -22.67 -31.98 13.08
CA GLY A 31 -23.81 -31.20 13.52
C GLY A 31 -23.48 -29.72 13.49
N VAL A 32 -24.31 -28.94 12.82
CA VAL A 32 -24.23 -27.46 12.76
C VAL A 32 -24.48 -26.86 14.17
N PHE A 33 -24.84 -27.67 15.14
CA PHE A 33 -25.11 -27.26 16.51
C PHE A 33 -24.12 -27.91 17.47
N MET A 34 -23.50 -27.10 18.30
CA MET A 34 -22.60 -27.49 19.36
C MET A 34 -23.40 -27.98 20.56
N GLU A 35 -22.95 -29.03 21.24
CA GLU A 35 -23.50 -29.49 22.50
C GLU A 35 -23.41 -28.40 23.59
N LYS A 36 -24.43 -28.31 24.46
CA LYS A 36 -24.54 -27.26 25.48
C LYS A 36 -23.30 -27.08 26.37
N PRO A 37 -22.52 -28.12 26.74
CA PRO A 37 -21.26 -27.93 27.48
C PRO A 37 -20.16 -27.26 26.65
N GLU A 38 -20.03 -27.60 25.37
CA GLU A 38 -19.05 -27.04 24.48
C GLU A 38 -19.42 -25.59 24.08
N ALA A 39 -20.71 -25.33 23.83
CA ALA A 39 -21.21 -24.00 23.56
C ALA A 39 -20.97 -23.03 24.75
N ASN A 40 -21.02 -23.53 25.98
CA ASN A 40 -20.74 -22.71 27.16
C ASN A 40 -19.28 -22.28 27.28
N VAL A 41 -18.33 -23.00 26.71
CA VAL A 41 -16.91 -22.59 26.64
C VAL A 41 -16.72 -21.41 25.67
N PHE A 42 -17.49 -21.39 24.58
CA PHE A 42 -17.43 -20.31 23.58
C PHE A 42 -18.39 -19.16 23.91
N LEU A 43 -19.46 -19.41 24.55
CA LEU A 43 -20.51 -18.45 24.94
C LEU A 43 -20.35 -17.95 26.37
N HIS A 44 -19.17 -18.09 26.96
CA HIS A 44 -18.90 -17.50 28.27
C HIS A 44 -19.11 -15.98 28.13
N ARG A 45 -20.35 -15.60 28.41
CA ARG A 45 -20.77 -14.21 28.52
C ARG A 45 -20.10 -13.68 29.78
N THR A 46 -18.97 -13.02 29.63
CA THR A 46 -18.51 -12.14 30.70
C THR A 46 -19.63 -11.14 30.93
N ARG A 47 -20.27 -11.25 32.08
CA ARG A 47 -21.31 -10.32 32.49
C ARG A 47 -20.68 -8.94 32.45
N ARG A 48 -21.27 -8.02 31.70
CA ARG A 48 -20.94 -6.58 31.81
C ARG A 48 -21.20 -6.24 33.28
N ALA A 49 -20.21 -5.66 33.94
CA ALA A 49 -20.35 -4.98 35.20
C ALA A 49 -21.42 -3.91 35.02
N ASN A 50 -22.60 -4.13 35.54
CA ASN A 50 -23.73 -3.22 35.74
C ASN A 50 -25.02 -4.07 35.95
N PHE A 51 -24.97 -4.98 36.91
CA PHE A 51 -26.17 -5.63 37.38
C PHE A 51 -26.60 -5.00 38.70
N LEU A 52 -27.90 -4.73 38.84
CA LEU A 52 -28.57 -4.03 39.96
C LEU A 52 -28.23 -4.49 41.38
N PHE A 53 -27.33 -5.44 41.57
CA PHE A 53 -26.87 -5.98 42.86
C PHE A 53 -25.35 -6.12 42.98
N GLU A 54 -24.61 -5.37 42.18
CA GLU A 54 -23.15 -5.43 42.21
C GLU A 54 -22.58 -4.73 43.44
N GLU A 55 -23.29 -3.72 43.97
CA GLU A 55 -22.98 -3.00 45.17
C GLU A 55 -23.05 -3.88 46.46
N LEU A 56 -23.57 -5.10 46.35
CA LEU A 56 -23.64 -6.07 47.47
C LEU A 56 -22.49 -7.06 47.54
N LYS A 57 -21.53 -7.00 46.61
CA LYS A 57 -20.31 -7.81 46.64
C LYS A 57 -19.15 -6.98 47.16
N ALA A 58 -18.39 -7.54 48.09
CA ALA A 58 -17.16 -6.91 48.59
C ALA A 58 -16.27 -6.51 47.42
N GLY A 59 -15.79 -5.26 47.39
CA GLY A 59 -14.95 -4.72 46.36
C GLY A 59 -13.69 -5.56 46.17
N ASN A 60 -13.35 -5.85 44.90
CA ASN A 60 -12.17 -6.60 44.51
C ASN A 60 -11.24 -5.69 43.70
N LEU A 61 -10.03 -5.44 44.22
CA LEU A 61 -9.03 -4.58 43.64
C LEU A 61 -8.71 -4.89 42.16
N GLU A 62 -8.69 -6.19 41.84
CA GLU A 62 -8.33 -6.64 40.48
C GLU A 62 -9.44 -6.29 39.47
N ARG A 63 -10.69 -6.51 39.85
CA ARG A 63 -11.85 -6.22 39.01
C ARG A 63 -12.08 -4.71 38.85
N GLU A 64 -12.11 -3.98 39.96
CA GLU A 64 -12.55 -2.59 40.02
C GLU A 64 -11.44 -1.61 39.55
N CYS A 65 -10.17 -1.89 39.90
CA CYS A 65 -9.08 -0.92 39.70
C CYS A 65 -7.98 -1.36 38.72
N ILE A 66 -7.92 -2.67 38.35
CA ILE A 66 -6.91 -3.18 37.39
C ILE A 66 -7.56 -3.51 36.04
N GLU A 67 -8.74 -4.15 36.04
CA GLU A 67 -9.45 -4.48 34.80
C GLU A 67 -10.32 -3.32 34.28
N GLU A 68 -10.82 -2.48 35.19
CA GLU A 68 -11.60 -1.27 34.89
C GLU A 68 -10.93 -0.01 35.45
N LYS A 69 -11.48 1.15 35.15
CA LYS A 69 -11.00 2.43 35.67
C LYS A 69 -11.66 2.68 37.04
N CYS A 70 -10.88 2.57 38.09
CA CYS A 70 -11.31 2.76 39.46
C CYS A 70 -11.64 4.24 39.75
N SER A 71 -12.80 4.49 40.32
CA SER A 71 -13.13 5.75 40.94
C SER A 71 -12.61 5.81 42.38
N TYR A 72 -12.54 7.00 42.98
CA TYR A 72 -12.12 7.15 44.36
C TYR A 72 -13.07 6.46 45.34
N GLU A 73 -14.36 6.45 45.06
CA GLU A 73 -15.38 5.81 45.90
C GLU A 73 -15.26 4.27 45.83
N GLU A 74 -15.06 3.68 44.67
CA GLU A 74 -14.79 2.23 44.50
C GLU A 74 -13.50 1.82 45.22
N ALA A 75 -12.44 2.60 45.13
CA ALA A 75 -11.22 2.36 45.91
C ALA A 75 -11.47 2.42 47.42
N LYS A 76 -12.34 3.33 47.88
CA LYS A 76 -12.71 3.48 49.30
C LYS A 76 -13.49 2.27 49.84
N GLU A 77 -14.27 1.58 49.03
CA GLU A 77 -14.96 0.35 49.42
C GLU A 77 -13.98 -0.82 49.59
N ILE A 78 -12.85 -0.82 48.86
CA ILE A 78 -11.86 -1.87 48.92
C ILE A 78 -10.91 -1.70 50.12
N PHE A 79 -10.54 -0.44 50.43
CA PHE A 79 -9.58 -0.13 51.48
C PHE A 79 -10.25 0.38 52.76
N ALA A 80 -10.35 -0.51 53.75
CA ALA A 80 -10.97 -0.19 55.04
C ALA A 80 -10.25 0.91 55.83
N LEU A 81 -8.97 1.15 55.58
CA LEU A 81 -8.16 2.13 56.29
C LEU A 81 -7.89 3.36 55.42
N PRO A 82 -8.25 4.57 55.85
CA PRO A 82 -8.04 5.80 55.06
C PRO A 82 -6.57 6.04 54.63
N GLN A 83 -5.60 5.66 55.39
CA GLN A 83 -4.18 5.79 55.06
C GLN A 83 -3.76 4.85 53.94
N GLN A 84 -4.33 3.64 53.86
CA GLN A 84 -4.06 2.70 52.77
C GLN A 84 -4.75 3.15 51.48
N LEU A 85 -5.96 3.68 51.53
CA LEU A 85 -6.65 4.29 50.46
C LEU A 85 -5.86 5.46 49.86
N GLU A 86 -5.40 6.35 50.67
CA GLU A 86 -4.66 7.54 50.23
C GLU A 86 -3.32 7.17 49.59
N THR A 87 -2.62 6.18 50.16
CA THR A 87 -1.37 5.65 49.62
C THR A 87 -1.62 4.94 48.29
N PHE A 88 -2.65 4.11 48.21
CA PHE A 88 -3.06 3.45 46.96
C PHE A 88 -3.45 4.49 45.91
N TRP A 89 -4.34 5.42 46.26
CA TRP A 89 -4.87 6.41 45.32
C TRP A 89 -3.74 7.34 44.79
N ARG A 90 -2.83 7.78 45.61
CA ARG A 90 -1.65 8.54 45.21
C ARG A 90 -0.76 7.72 44.26
N THR A 91 -0.62 6.42 44.52
CA THR A 91 0.16 5.51 43.67
C THR A 91 -0.60 5.21 42.38
N TYR A 92 -1.89 4.96 42.44
CA TYR A 92 -2.76 4.67 41.31
C TYR A 92 -2.87 5.85 40.32
N THR A 93 -3.04 7.05 40.82
CA THR A 93 -3.12 8.26 40.00
C THR A 93 -1.75 8.75 39.51
N ALA A 94 -0.67 8.48 40.23
CA ALA A 94 0.68 8.89 39.87
C ALA A 94 1.46 7.88 39.03
N VAL A 95 1.02 6.60 38.98
CA VAL A 95 1.75 5.51 38.36
C VAL A 95 1.52 5.49 36.85
N ASP A 96 2.65 5.36 36.13
CA ASP A 96 2.69 4.88 34.77
C ASP A 96 2.04 3.48 34.72
N GLN A 97 0.77 3.43 34.29
CA GLN A 97 -0.01 2.18 34.20
C GLN A 97 0.69 1.10 33.37
N CYS A 98 1.60 1.49 32.47
CA CYS A 98 2.43 0.55 31.72
C CYS A 98 3.42 -0.25 32.59
N LYS A 99 3.78 0.23 33.80
CA LYS A 99 4.64 -0.52 34.74
C LYS A 99 3.94 -1.77 35.28
N LEU A 100 2.62 -1.79 35.30
CA LEU A 100 1.82 -2.96 35.71
C LEU A 100 1.70 -4.01 34.59
N SER A 101 2.33 -3.78 33.43
CA SER A 101 2.30 -4.69 32.26
C SER A 101 0.89 -5.10 31.83
N PRO A 102 -0.06 -4.15 31.68
CA PRO A 102 -1.45 -4.45 31.37
C PRO A 102 -1.61 -5.02 29.95
N CYS A 103 -0.65 -4.76 29.07
CA CYS A 103 -0.69 -5.22 27.69
C CYS A 103 -0.18 -6.67 27.59
N LYS A 104 -1.04 -7.59 27.14
CA LYS A 104 -0.74 -9.03 27.02
C LYS A 104 -0.20 -9.37 25.61
N ASN A 105 0.26 -10.60 25.43
CA ASN A 105 0.67 -11.18 24.15
C ASN A 105 1.74 -10.37 23.40
N GLY A 106 2.75 -9.85 24.10
CA GLY A 106 3.86 -9.10 23.50
C GLY A 106 3.49 -7.72 22.97
N ALA A 107 2.35 -7.18 23.40
CA ALA A 107 1.92 -5.84 23.01
C ALA A 107 2.79 -4.76 23.65
N THR A 108 2.98 -3.64 22.94
CA THR A 108 3.71 -2.48 23.43
C THR A 108 2.75 -1.55 24.17
N CYS A 109 3.06 -1.24 25.44
CA CYS A 109 2.31 -0.27 26.23
C CYS A 109 2.81 1.15 25.98
N THR A 110 1.90 2.09 25.78
CA THR A 110 2.20 3.51 25.62
C THR A 110 1.38 4.30 26.64
N ARG A 111 2.06 5.07 27.51
CA ARG A 111 1.41 5.95 28.46
C ARG A 111 0.66 7.07 27.73
N ARG A 112 -0.57 7.34 28.16
CA ARG A 112 -1.36 8.52 27.78
C ARG A 112 -1.74 9.28 29.03
N PHE A 113 -2.24 10.51 28.86
CA PHE A 113 -2.74 11.30 29.97
C PHE A 113 -3.89 10.54 30.67
N GLU A 114 -3.72 10.26 31.94
CA GLU A 114 -4.66 9.48 32.82
C GLU A 114 -5.01 8.05 32.38
N THR A 115 -4.29 7.47 31.39
CA THR A 115 -4.58 6.11 30.89
C THR A 115 -3.38 5.52 30.16
N TYR A 116 -3.52 4.33 29.65
CA TYR A 116 -2.54 3.69 28.77
C TYR A 116 -3.19 3.24 27.46
N ALA A 117 -2.39 2.94 26.47
CA ALA A 117 -2.82 2.33 25.23
C ALA A 117 -1.89 1.17 24.87
N CYS A 118 -2.48 0.01 24.62
CA CYS A 118 -1.75 -1.16 24.15
C CYS A 118 -1.73 -1.18 22.60
N LYS A 119 -0.53 -1.24 22.02
CA LYS A 119 -0.34 -1.55 20.61
C LYS A 119 -0.20 -3.06 20.47
N CYS A 120 -1.27 -3.73 20.09
CA CYS A 120 -1.32 -5.18 20.00
C CYS A 120 -0.40 -5.72 18.90
N ALA A 121 0.25 -6.84 19.17
CA ALA A 121 0.90 -7.65 18.17
C ALA A 121 -0.12 -8.23 17.18
N ASN A 122 0.35 -8.66 15.99
CA ASN A 122 -0.52 -9.26 14.99
C ASN A 122 -1.21 -10.51 15.55
N GLY A 123 -2.51 -10.63 15.28
CA GLY A 123 -3.32 -11.73 15.77
C GLY A 123 -4.03 -11.46 17.10
N PHE A 124 -3.78 -10.33 17.75
CA PHE A 124 -4.44 -9.97 18.99
C PHE A 124 -5.20 -8.64 18.88
N HIS A 125 -6.24 -8.48 19.70
CA HIS A 125 -7.04 -7.26 19.82
C HIS A 125 -7.61 -7.14 21.23
N GLY A 126 -8.35 -6.07 21.48
CA GLY A 126 -8.87 -5.71 22.80
C GLY A 126 -8.03 -4.61 23.45
N HIS A 127 -8.55 -4.03 24.54
CA HIS A 127 -7.88 -2.93 25.23
C HIS A 127 -6.50 -3.34 25.73
N ASN A 128 -6.39 -4.56 26.26
CA ASN A 128 -5.16 -5.15 26.79
C ASN A 128 -4.51 -6.16 25.85
N CYS A 129 -4.97 -6.25 24.58
CA CYS A 129 -4.48 -7.22 23.60
C CYS A 129 -4.62 -8.70 24.07
N ASP A 130 -5.59 -8.98 24.90
CA ASP A 130 -5.90 -10.28 25.50
C ASP A 130 -6.74 -11.19 24.62
N LYS A 131 -7.40 -10.65 23.60
CA LYS A 131 -8.30 -11.38 22.72
C LYS A 131 -7.59 -11.79 21.44
N VAL A 132 -7.66 -13.08 21.09
CA VAL A 132 -7.16 -13.60 19.81
C VAL A 132 -8.10 -13.16 18.70
N ARG A 133 -7.58 -12.53 17.65
CA ARG A 133 -8.35 -12.29 16.43
C ARG A 133 -8.60 -13.62 15.71
N LEU A 134 -9.76 -14.18 15.89
CA LEU A 134 -10.22 -15.40 15.21
C LEU A 134 -10.53 -15.23 13.72
N THR A 135 -10.23 -14.09 13.15
CA THR A 135 -10.42 -13.84 11.72
C THR A 135 -9.07 -13.64 11.04
N SER A 136 -8.45 -14.73 10.66
CA SER A 136 -7.35 -14.71 9.71
C SER A 136 -7.91 -14.42 8.31
N ASN A 137 -8.29 -13.18 8.03
CA ASN A 137 -8.50 -12.76 6.65
C ASN A 137 -7.15 -12.68 5.91
N GLY A 138 -6.08 -13.18 6.52
CA GLY A 138 -4.74 -13.26 5.98
C GLY A 138 -4.25 -11.93 5.43
N CYS A 139 -3.42 -11.98 4.40
CA CYS A 139 -2.93 -10.81 3.70
C CYS A 139 -4.01 -10.03 2.93
N ARG A 140 -5.17 -10.66 2.67
CA ARG A 140 -6.24 -10.05 1.86
C ARG A 140 -6.89 -8.84 2.53
N TYR A 141 -6.98 -8.87 3.85
CA TYR A 141 -7.56 -7.78 4.62
C TYR A 141 -6.45 -6.84 5.11
N ARG A 142 -6.49 -5.58 4.68
CA ARG A 142 -5.55 -4.53 5.07
C ARG A 142 -4.07 -4.95 5.01
N ASN A 143 -3.70 -5.79 4.03
CA ASN A 143 -2.36 -6.32 3.87
C ASN A 143 -1.86 -7.09 5.11
N GLY A 144 -2.74 -7.83 5.81
CA GLY A 144 -2.40 -8.53 7.04
C GLY A 144 -1.93 -7.65 8.20
N GLY A 145 -2.16 -6.33 8.14
CA GLY A 145 -1.59 -5.37 9.07
C GLY A 145 -0.12 -5.02 8.82
N CYS A 146 0.55 -5.64 7.84
CA CYS A 146 1.96 -5.39 7.53
C CYS A 146 2.23 -3.95 7.06
N GLU A 147 3.37 -3.39 7.45
CA GLU A 147 3.78 -2.05 7.00
C GLU A 147 4.22 -2.07 5.53
N HIS A 148 4.95 -3.11 5.09
CA HIS A 148 5.33 -3.28 3.70
C HIS A 148 4.61 -4.47 3.07
N PHE A 149 5.17 -5.64 3.10
CA PHE A 149 4.73 -6.79 2.33
C PHE A 149 4.12 -7.87 3.19
N CYS A 150 3.12 -8.56 2.67
CA CYS A 150 2.45 -9.67 3.30
C CYS A 150 2.46 -10.86 2.34
N ARG A 151 2.93 -12.01 2.80
CA ARG A 151 2.89 -13.29 2.09
C ARG A 151 2.00 -14.26 2.85
N GLU A 152 1.05 -14.85 2.16
CA GLU A 152 0.12 -15.84 2.69
C GLU A 152 0.58 -17.25 2.30
N PHE A 153 0.45 -18.20 3.21
CA PHE A 153 0.75 -19.61 3.00
C PHE A 153 -0.53 -20.43 2.77
N PRO A 154 -0.42 -21.69 2.26
CA PRO A 154 -1.59 -22.55 1.99
C PRO A 154 -2.45 -22.83 3.23
N ASP A 155 -1.86 -22.89 4.42
CA ASP A 155 -2.52 -23.09 5.71
C ASP A 155 -3.22 -21.83 6.24
N ARG A 156 -3.30 -20.76 5.40
CA ARG A 156 -3.83 -19.44 5.73
C ARG A 156 -3.02 -18.65 6.78
N SER A 157 -1.89 -19.18 7.23
CA SER A 157 -0.94 -18.37 7.97
C SER A 157 -0.32 -17.31 7.06
N TYR A 158 0.21 -16.24 7.62
CA TYR A 158 0.89 -15.21 6.84
C TYR A 158 2.06 -14.60 7.61
N VAL A 159 2.99 -14.06 6.86
CA VAL A 159 4.13 -13.32 7.41
C VAL A 159 4.25 -11.96 6.76
N CYS A 160 4.66 -10.98 7.57
CA CYS A 160 5.09 -9.69 7.06
C CYS A 160 6.59 -9.75 6.73
N PHE A 161 6.98 -9.03 5.70
CA PHE A 161 8.38 -8.81 5.37
C PHE A 161 8.59 -7.40 4.81
N CYS A 162 9.83 -6.95 4.76
CA CYS A 162 10.14 -5.56 4.47
C CYS A 162 10.83 -5.38 3.11
N ALA A 163 10.77 -4.16 2.59
CA ALA A 163 11.54 -3.77 1.40
C ALA A 163 13.05 -3.81 1.69
N PRO A 164 13.91 -3.92 0.67
CA PRO A 164 15.36 -3.84 0.83
C PRO A 164 15.79 -2.59 1.61
N GLY A 165 16.72 -2.74 2.52
CA GLY A 165 17.17 -1.67 3.41
C GLY A 165 16.32 -1.47 4.66
N TYR A 166 15.35 -2.35 4.92
CA TYR A 166 14.54 -2.40 6.13
C TYR A 166 14.60 -3.78 6.79
N ARG A 167 14.40 -3.84 8.09
CA ARG A 167 14.19 -5.08 8.85
C ARG A 167 12.82 -5.09 9.49
N LEU A 168 12.29 -6.27 9.69
CA LEU A 168 11.06 -6.47 10.44
C LEU A 168 11.33 -6.21 11.93
N ASP A 169 10.47 -5.46 12.57
CA ASP A 169 10.54 -5.19 14.00
C ASP A 169 9.97 -6.37 14.80
N LYS A 170 10.19 -6.36 16.13
CA LYS A 170 9.71 -7.38 17.07
C LYS A 170 8.18 -7.56 17.06
N ASP A 171 7.44 -6.55 16.63
CA ASP A 171 5.97 -6.62 16.48
C ASP A 171 5.52 -7.42 15.25
N ASN A 172 6.44 -8.01 14.49
CA ASN A 172 6.20 -8.78 13.27
C ASN A 172 5.34 -8.06 12.20
N SER A 173 5.27 -6.72 12.25
CA SER A 173 4.43 -5.95 11.32
C SER A 173 5.07 -4.65 10.83
N THR A 174 5.89 -4.02 11.64
CA THR A 174 6.56 -2.75 11.37
C THR A 174 7.91 -2.97 10.70
N CYS A 175 8.28 -2.10 9.75
CA CYS A 175 9.54 -2.16 9.03
C CYS A 175 10.45 -1.00 9.45
N LEU A 176 11.55 -1.33 10.15
CA LEU A 176 12.53 -0.36 10.61
C LEU A 176 13.66 -0.19 9.58
N PRO A 177 14.07 1.06 9.27
CA PRO A 177 15.22 1.30 8.40
C PRO A 177 16.50 0.69 8.97
N GLN A 178 17.30 0.03 8.13
CA GLN A 178 18.65 -0.47 8.44
C GLN A 178 19.75 0.33 7.76
N VAL A 179 19.38 1.16 6.77
CA VAL A 179 20.30 1.99 6.01
C VAL A 179 19.98 3.46 6.26
N LYS A 180 20.97 4.32 6.04
CA LYS A 180 20.86 5.77 6.28
C LYS A 180 19.78 6.42 5.42
N VAL A 181 19.64 5.98 4.17
CA VAL A 181 18.66 6.49 3.22
C VAL A 181 17.84 5.31 2.67
N PRO A 182 16.79 4.90 3.38
CA PRO A 182 15.93 3.81 2.95
C PRO A 182 15.01 4.25 1.80
N CYS A 183 14.64 3.32 0.91
CA CYS A 183 13.74 3.63 -0.19
C CYS A 183 12.39 4.14 0.29
N GLY A 184 11.75 4.99 -0.51
CA GLY A 184 10.35 5.41 -0.32
C GLY A 184 10.08 6.25 0.92
N ARG A 185 11.10 6.70 1.65
CA ARG A 185 10.95 7.60 2.80
C ARG A 185 11.55 8.97 2.54
N LEU A 186 10.74 10.00 2.78
CA LEU A 186 11.23 11.36 2.77
C LEU A 186 12.18 11.58 3.94
N GLN A 187 13.32 12.20 3.66
CA GLN A 187 14.30 12.56 4.69
C GLN A 187 14.02 13.95 5.26
N ILE A 188 13.18 14.73 4.57
CA ILE A 188 12.73 16.06 4.99
C ILE A 188 11.31 15.94 5.51
N LEU A 189 11.09 16.18 6.80
CA LEU A 189 9.80 16.01 7.46
C LEU A 189 8.93 17.27 7.43
N PHE A 190 9.54 18.45 7.29
CA PHE A 190 8.81 19.71 7.30
C PHE A 190 8.60 20.19 5.86
N SER A 191 7.32 20.27 5.46
CA SER A 191 6.91 20.90 4.22
C SER A 191 6.20 22.19 4.55
N PRO A 192 6.61 23.35 3.98
CA PRO A 192 5.75 24.52 4.00
C PRO A 192 4.41 24.14 3.36
N ARG A 193 3.31 24.61 3.96
CA ARG A 193 1.96 24.41 3.40
C ARG A 193 1.91 25.12 2.05
N VAL A 194 2.04 24.37 0.97
CA VAL A 194 1.80 24.89 -0.38
C VAL A 194 0.29 24.89 -0.58
N ILE A 195 -0.31 26.06 -0.48
CA ILE A 195 -1.72 26.29 -0.80
C ILE A 195 -1.84 26.23 -2.32
N ASN A 196 -2.70 25.36 -2.84
CA ASN A 196 -2.93 25.08 -4.27
C ASN A 196 -1.72 24.46 -5.05
N GLY A 197 -0.85 23.71 -4.35
CA GLY A 197 0.46 23.29 -4.79
C GLY A 197 0.50 22.30 -5.93
N LEU A 198 0.93 22.81 -7.09
CA LEU A 198 1.54 22.01 -8.16
C LEU A 198 3.04 21.82 -7.91
N ILE A 199 3.72 22.76 -7.27
CA ILE A 199 5.15 22.67 -6.98
C ILE A 199 5.44 21.53 -6.00
N CYS A 200 6.37 20.63 -6.35
CA CYS A 200 6.92 19.69 -5.39
C CYS A 200 7.96 20.43 -4.53
N PRO A 201 7.74 20.59 -3.21
CA PRO A 201 8.75 21.25 -2.38
C PRO A 201 10.08 20.51 -2.47
N LYS A 202 11.18 21.23 -2.41
CA LYS A 202 12.52 20.65 -2.53
C LYS A 202 12.74 19.50 -1.56
N GLY A 203 13.16 18.34 -2.08
CA GLY A 203 13.34 17.11 -1.31
C GLY A 203 12.06 16.30 -1.04
N HIS A 204 10.89 16.71 -1.53
CA HIS A 204 9.63 15.96 -1.38
C HIS A 204 9.29 15.03 -2.56
N CYS A 205 10.06 15.11 -3.66
CA CYS A 205 10.01 14.16 -4.77
C CYS A 205 11.42 13.58 -5.03
N PRO A 206 12.13 13.05 -4.01
CA PRO A 206 13.57 12.80 -4.11
C PRO A 206 13.93 11.58 -4.98
N TRP A 207 12.94 10.80 -5.40
CA TRP A 207 13.09 9.71 -6.38
C TRP A 207 12.96 10.15 -7.83
N GLN A 208 12.61 11.42 -8.04
CA GLN A 208 12.56 11.99 -9.37
C GLN A 208 13.97 12.16 -9.95
N ALA A 209 14.16 11.73 -11.18
CA ALA A 209 15.35 12.01 -11.98
C ALA A 209 14.95 12.67 -13.28
N MET A 210 15.89 13.38 -13.89
CA MET A 210 15.79 14.05 -15.18
C MET A 210 16.63 13.29 -16.20
N LEU A 211 16.05 12.91 -17.33
CA LEU A 211 16.75 12.31 -18.46
C LEU A 211 16.95 13.36 -19.54
N SER A 212 18.20 13.56 -19.94
CA SER A 212 18.59 14.48 -21.03
C SER A 212 19.25 13.70 -22.15
N GLU A 213 18.94 14.07 -23.39
CA GLU A 213 19.61 13.62 -24.62
C GLU A 213 20.42 14.77 -25.18
N ASN A 214 21.74 14.58 -25.35
CA ASN A 214 22.64 15.64 -25.78
C ASN A 214 22.52 16.91 -24.93
N ASN A 215 22.36 16.76 -23.61
CA ASN A 215 22.15 17.81 -22.62
C ASN A 215 20.80 18.58 -22.75
N ILE A 216 19.89 18.12 -23.60
CA ILE A 216 18.54 18.68 -23.70
C ILE A 216 17.59 17.81 -22.91
N TYR A 217 16.80 18.40 -22.03
CA TYR A 217 15.77 17.67 -21.27
C TYR A 217 14.79 16.98 -22.24
N THR A 218 14.60 15.70 -22.04
CA THR A 218 13.75 14.88 -22.92
C THR A 218 12.64 14.18 -22.15
N CYS A 219 12.94 13.60 -21.00
CA CYS A 219 12.02 12.78 -20.22
C CYS A 219 12.32 12.85 -18.73
N GLY A 220 11.34 12.46 -17.91
CA GLY A 220 11.55 12.09 -16.54
C GLY A 220 12.19 10.70 -16.41
N ALA A 221 12.70 10.41 -15.23
CA ALA A 221 13.21 9.10 -14.86
C ALA A 221 13.05 8.89 -13.35
N ILE A 222 13.30 7.67 -12.88
CA ILE A 222 12.96 7.22 -11.53
C ILE A 222 14.17 6.51 -10.92
N ILE A 223 14.60 6.95 -9.74
CA ILE A 223 15.72 6.35 -9.01
C ILE A 223 15.23 5.05 -8.33
N LEU A 224 15.78 3.89 -8.74
CA LEU A 224 15.51 2.59 -8.11
C LEU A 224 16.61 2.20 -7.13
N SER A 225 17.86 2.56 -7.42
CA SER A 225 19.03 2.33 -6.58
C SER A 225 20.10 3.37 -6.87
N GLU A 226 21.26 3.27 -6.26
CA GLU A 226 22.38 4.17 -6.51
C GLU A 226 22.84 4.17 -7.97
N GLN A 227 22.63 3.08 -8.71
CA GLN A 227 23.17 2.92 -10.06
C GLN A 227 22.11 2.57 -11.12
N TRP A 228 20.86 2.30 -10.71
CA TRP A 228 19.78 1.94 -11.60
C TRP A 228 18.65 2.95 -11.60
N VAL A 229 18.27 3.36 -12.81
CA VAL A 229 17.20 4.31 -13.07
C VAL A 229 16.21 3.69 -14.04
N LEU A 230 14.92 3.90 -13.81
CA LEU A 230 13.82 3.44 -14.66
C LEU A 230 13.24 4.63 -15.42
N THR A 231 12.89 4.43 -16.69
CA THR A 231 12.19 5.41 -17.53
C THR A 231 11.26 4.73 -18.53
N ALA A 232 10.59 5.48 -19.38
CA ALA A 232 9.79 4.94 -20.47
C ALA A 232 10.69 4.51 -21.65
N ALA A 233 10.34 3.41 -22.32
CA ALA A 233 11.10 2.90 -23.44
C ALA A 233 11.12 3.87 -24.62
N HIS A 234 10.02 4.57 -24.89
CA HIS A 234 9.94 5.51 -26.02
C HIS A 234 10.94 6.67 -25.89
N CYS A 235 11.36 7.03 -24.68
CA CYS A 235 12.36 8.07 -24.42
C CYS A 235 13.73 7.72 -24.99
N VAL A 236 14.08 6.42 -24.99
CA VAL A 236 15.43 5.93 -25.34
C VAL A 236 15.43 4.96 -26.53
N TRP A 237 14.28 4.81 -27.21
CA TRP A 237 14.11 3.85 -28.30
C TRP A 237 15.05 4.04 -29.45
N ARG A 238 15.82 2.99 -29.78
CA ARG A 238 16.79 2.95 -30.88
C ARG A 238 17.87 4.03 -30.81
N LYS A 239 18.18 4.54 -29.63
CA LYS A 239 19.23 5.51 -29.40
C LYS A 239 20.36 4.91 -28.57
N PRO A 240 21.62 5.20 -28.84
CA PRO A 240 22.75 4.68 -28.09
C PRO A 240 22.86 5.33 -26.71
N ALA A 241 23.36 4.56 -25.72
CA ALA A 241 23.41 4.99 -24.33
C ALA A 241 24.22 6.28 -24.08
N HIS A 242 25.30 6.51 -24.85
CA HIS A 242 26.19 7.64 -24.65
C HIS A 242 25.54 9.00 -24.90
N LEU A 243 24.40 9.04 -25.60
CA LEU A 243 23.64 10.28 -25.80
C LEU A 243 22.91 10.76 -24.54
N PHE A 244 22.78 9.88 -23.56
CA PHE A 244 21.93 10.14 -22.39
C PHE A 244 22.74 10.49 -21.14
N ASN A 245 22.26 11.51 -20.45
CA ASN A 245 22.67 11.87 -19.11
C ASN A 245 21.44 11.84 -18.18
N VAL A 246 21.68 11.41 -16.94
CA VAL A 246 20.68 11.44 -15.86
C VAL A 246 21.14 12.44 -14.82
N THR A 247 20.25 13.36 -14.45
CA THR A 247 20.44 14.28 -13.33
C THR A 247 19.52 13.89 -12.20
N VAL A 248 20.07 13.73 -11.00
CA VAL A 248 19.32 13.47 -9.77
C VAL A 248 19.53 14.61 -8.77
N GLY A 249 18.59 14.81 -7.85
CA GLY A 249 18.66 15.92 -6.88
C GLY A 249 18.33 17.28 -7.48
N GLU A 250 17.79 17.31 -8.71
CA GLU A 250 17.31 18.51 -9.40
C GLU A 250 15.98 18.98 -8.84
N HIS A 251 15.79 20.29 -8.75
CA HIS A 251 14.53 20.87 -8.33
C HIS A 251 14.14 22.04 -9.24
N ASP A 252 15.05 23.02 -9.44
CA ASP A 252 14.85 24.14 -10.33
C ASP A 252 15.89 24.11 -11.47
N ARG A 253 15.46 23.83 -12.68
CA ARG A 253 16.33 23.67 -13.88
C ARG A 253 17.08 24.93 -14.31
N GLU A 254 16.71 26.09 -13.80
CA GLU A 254 17.35 27.37 -14.10
C GLU A 254 18.37 27.76 -13.04
N ILE A 255 18.35 27.13 -11.87
CA ILE A 255 19.21 27.51 -10.76
C ILE A 255 20.06 26.30 -10.33
N PHE A 256 21.37 26.49 -10.32
CA PHE A 256 22.29 25.50 -9.77
C PHE A 256 22.24 25.54 -8.22
N GLU A 257 21.57 24.58 -7.62
CA GLU A 257 21.28 24.53 -6.18
C GLU A 257 22.34 23.73 -5.38
N LYS A 258 23.36 23.17 -6.03
CA LYS A 258 24.44 22.32 -5.47
C LYS A 258 23.95 20.97 -4.92
N THR A 259 22.74 20.56 -5.27
CA THR A 259 22.15 19.26 -4.87
C THR A 259 22.14 18.27 -6.04
N GLU A 260 22.36 18.76 -7.23
CA GLU A 260 22.31 18.02 -8.48
C GLU A 260 23.54 17.11 -8.65
N GLN A 261 23.29 15.95 -9.18
CA GLN A 261 24.32 14.99 -9.53
C GLN A 261 24.08 14.48 -10.96
N HIS A 262 25.02 14.76 -11.85
CA HIS A 262 24.97 14.34 -13.25
C HIS A 262 25.69 13.02 -13.45
N ARG A 263 25.07 12.07 -14.16
CA ARG A 263 25.62 10.75 -14.45
C ARG A 263 25.36 10.36 -15.90
N ARG A 264 26.40 9.95 -16.60
CA ARG A 264 26.26 9.37 -17.95
C ARG A 264 25.60 7.99 -17.86
N VAL A 265 24.81 7.67 -18.87
CA VAL A 265 24.23 6.34 -19.04
C VAL A 265 25.23 5.47 -19.82
N ILE A 266 25.53 4.28 -19.28
CA ILE A 266 26.44 3.31 -19.93
C ILE A 266 25.69 2.12 -20.53
N LYS A 267 24.46 1.87 -20.11
CA LYS A 267 23.64 0.77 -20.63
C LYS A 267 22.17 1.16 -20.64
N VAL A 268 21.50 0.87 -21.75
CA VAL A 268 20.06 1.02 -21.94
C VAL A 268 19.48 -0.37 -22.17
N LEU A 269 18.55 -0.79 -21.34
CA LEU A 269 17.86 -2.07 -21.42
C LEU A 269 16.36 -1.83 -21.58
N ILE A 270 15.88 -1.92 -22.81
CA ILE A 270 14.46 -1.77 -23.14
C ILE A 270 13.77 -3.11 -22.87
N HIS A 271 12.54 -3.06 -22.34
CA HIS A 271 11.75 -4.28 -22.14
C HIS A 271 11.55 -5.01 -23.47
N PRO A 272 11.89 -6.32 -23.58
CA PRO A 272 11.94 -7.04 -24.87
C PRO A 272 10.58 -7.10 -25.58
N GLY A 273 9.48 -6.99 -24.84
CA GLY A 273 8.13 -6.94 -25.40
C GLY A 273 7.60 -5.53 -25.63
N TYR A 274 8.43 -4.47 -25.61
CA TYR A 274 7.97 -3.13 -25.93
C TYR A 274 7.44 -3.03 -27.37
N ASN A 275 6.25 -2.48 -27.51
CA ASN A 275 5.63 -2.26 -28.81
C ASN A 275 5.35 -0.78 -29.02
N LYS A 276 6.06 -0.17 -29.95
CA LYS A 276 5.96 1.26 -30.25
C LYS A 276 4.56 1.68 -30.73
N THR A 277 3.88 0.81 -31.51
CA THR A 277 2.57 1.13 -32.09
C THR A 277 1.47 1.17 -31.06
N SER A 278 1.47 0.21 -30.12
CA SER A 278 0.48 0.14 -29.03
C SER A 278 0.93 0.82 -27.75
N SER A 279 2.20 1.23 -27.66
CA SER A 279 2.87 1.71 -26.43
C SER A 279 2.76 0.70 -25.26
N ASP A 280 2.53 -0.59 -25.55
CA ASP A 280 2.49 -1.61 -24.52
C ASP A 280 3.91 -1.93 -24.02
N LYS A 281 4.05 -2.17 -22.73
CA LYS A 281 5.31 -2.50 -22.03
C LYS A 281 6.38 -1.41 -22.23
N ASP A 282 5.99 -0.15 -22.17
CA ASP A 282 6.83 1.03 -22.42
C ASP A 282 7.77 1.30 -21.21
N LEU A 283 8.77 0.43 -21.04
CA LEU A 283 9.73 0.47 -19.95
C LEU A 283 11.16 0.28 -20.42
N ALA A 284 12.08 1.05 -19.82
CA ALA A 284 13.53 0.92 -20.02
C ALA A 284 14.29 1.12 -18.70
N MET A 285 15.29 0.29 -18.45
CA MET A 285 16.24 0.42 -17.36
C MET A 285 17.54 1.05 -17.86
N LEU A 286 18.06 2.00 -17.10
CA LEU A 286 19.30 2.72 -17.41
C LEU A 286 20.34 2.43 -16.33
N LYS A 287 21.53 1.98 -16.73
CA LYS A 287 22.68 1.82 -15.82
C LYS A 287 23.55 3.06 -15.87
N LEU A 288 23.82 3.64 -14.70
CA LEU A 288 24.69 4.81 -14.58
C LEU A 288 26.15 4.41 -14.51
N HIS A 289 27.06 5.22 -15.05
CA HIS A 289 28.50 4.96 -15.07
C HIS A 289 29.13 4.97 -13.67
N ARG A 290 28.57 5.72 -12.73
CA ARG A 290 28.96 5.77 -11.32
C ARG A 290 27.70 5.85 -10.46
N PRO A 291 27.74 5.31 -9.24
CA PRO A 291 26.65 5.47 -8.28
C PRO A 291 26.36 6.94 -7.97
N VAL A 292 25.10 7.24 -7.72
CA VAL A 292 24.69 8.52 -7.14
C VAL A 292 24.82 8.44 -5.62
N LYS A 293 25.09 9.58 -4.98
CA LYS A 293 25.11 9.68 -3.52
C LYS A 293 23.68 9.88 -3.01
N LEU A 294 23.20 8.92 -2.22
CA LEU A 294 21.89 9.02 -1.58
C LEU A 294 21.94 10.02 -0.43
N GLY A 295 20.84 10.73 -0.21
CA GLY A 295 20.74 11.76 0.83
C GLY A 295 19.38 12.45 0.82
N LEU A 296 19.31 13.65 1.36
CA LEU A 296 18.05 14.40 1.54
C LEU A 296 17.26 14.59 0.24
N TYR A 297 17.95 14.80 -0.87
CA TYR A 297 17.37 15.15 -2.16
C TYR A 297 17.43 14.01 -3.20
N VAL A 298 18.06 12.89 -2.84
CA VAL A 298 18.25 11.72 -3.72
C VAL A 298 17.92 10.46 -2.92
N VAL A 299 16.71 9.95 -3.10
CA VAL A 299 16.18 8.79 -2.38
C VAL A 299 15.59 7.81 -3.39
N PRO A 300 15.94 6.53 -3.36
CA PRO A 300 15.32 5.53 -4.23
C PRO A 300 13.84 5.35 -3.87
N ILE A 301 13.01 5.05 -4.84
CA ILE A 301 11.62 4.68 -4.60
C ILE A 301 11.54 3.18 -4.25
N CYS A 302 10.66 2.79 -3.31
CA CYS A 302 10.42 1.38 -3.05
C CYS A 302 9.62 0.74 -4.18
N LEU A 303 10.01 -0.45 -4.59
CA LEU A 303 9.23 -1.30 -5.48
C LEU A 303 8.30 -2.19 -4.65
N PRO A 304 7.07 -2.48 -5.11
CA PRO A 304 6.25 -3.53 -4.53
C PRO A 304 6.96 -4.90 -4.66
N ALA A 305 6.77 -5.79 -3.70
CA ALA A 305 7.33 -7.13 -3.80
C ALA A 305 6.44 -8.06 -4.62
N GLN A 306 7.09 -8.95 -5.37
CA GLN A 306 6.43 -10.08 -5.99
C GLN A 306 5.83 -11.03 -4.95
N ASN A 307 4.84 -11.82 -5.36
CA ASN A 307 4.20 -12.82 -4.49
C ASN A 307 3.71 -12.25 -3.15
N SER A 308 3.40 -10.95 -3.11
CA SER A 308 2.82 -10.27 -1.97
C SER A 308 1.49 -9.62 -2.34
N THR A 309 0.64 -9.41 -1.34
CA THR A 309 -0.65 -8.75 -1.55
C THR A 309 -0.55 -7.23 -1.68
N ILE A 310 0.65 -6.67 -1.51
CA ILE A 310 0.86 -5.21 -1.55
C ILE A 310 0.41 -4.59 -2.89
N SER A 311 0.64 -5.27 -4.01
CA SER A 311 0.23 -4.78 -5.33
C SER A 311 -1.29 -4.57 -5.40
N ARG A 312 -2.08 -5.48 -4.81
CA ARG A 312 -3.53 -5.34 -4.69
C ARG A 312 -3.92 -4.22 -3.73
N THR A 313 -3.23 -4.14 -2.60
CA THR A 313 -3.44 -3.09 -1.60
C THR A 313 -3.20 -1.72 -2.20
N LEU A 314 -2.08 -1.53 -2.89
CA LEU A 314 -1.75 -0.28 -3.58
C LEU A 314 -2.75 0.04 -4.71
N ALA A 315 -3.25 -0.98 -5.42
CA ALA A 315 -4.26 -0.79 -6.47
C ALA A 315 -5.61 -0.28 -5.93
N ASN A 316 -5.94 -0.59 -4.68
CA ASN A 316 -7.16 -0.14 -4.01
C ASN A 316 -7.03 1.27 -3.41
N ILE A 317 -5.84 1.85 -3.35
CA ILE A 317 -5.65 3.24 -2.94
C ILE A 317 -6.05 4.13 -4.11
N ARG A 318 -7.06 4.97 -3.86
CA ARG A 318 -7.66 5.79 -4.92
C ARG A 318 -6.73 6.85 -5.48
N GLN A 319 -5.78 7.34 -4.71
CA GLN A 319 -4.92 8.45 -5.08
C GLN A 319 -3.47 8.00 -5.26
N SER A 320 -2.83 8.53 -6.27
CA SER A 320 -1.40 8.39 -6.55
C SER A 320 -0.83 9.74 -6.94
N THR A 321 0.44 9.96 -6.69
CA THR A 321 1.12 11.23 -6.98
C THR A 321 2.08 11.03 -8.15
N VAL A 322 1.96 11.87 -9.15
CA VAL A 322 2.89 11.99 -10.27
C VAL A 322 3.77 13.23 -10.08
N SER A 323 5.00 13.19 -10.52
CA SER A 323 5.91 14.36 -10.52
C SER A 323 6.72 14.46 -11.79
N GLY A 324 7.14 15.68 -12.14
CA GLY A 324 7.96 15.95 -13.29
C GLY A 324 8.07 17.44 -13.65
N TRP A 325 8.80 17.74 -14.73
CA TRP A 325 8.98 19.09 -15.29
C TRP A 325 8.27 19.24 -16.63
N GLY A 326 7.21 18.47 -16.85
CA GLY A 326 6.42 18.56 -18.07
C GLY A 326 5.71 19.89 -18.22
N ARG A 327 4.98 20.05 -19.32
CA ARG A 327 4.26 21.30 -19.63
C ARG A 327 3.20 21.59 -18.56
N LEU A 328 3.14 22.84 -18.14
CA LEU A 328 2.16 23.31 -17.14
C LEU A 328 0.73 23.38 -17.69
N SER A 329 0.59 23.43 -19.01
CA SER A 329 -0.67 23.39 -19.73
C SER A 329 -0.45 22.86 -21.15
N ARG A 330 -1.53 22.54 -21.87
CA ARG A 330 -1.49 21.94 -23.22
C ARG A 330 -0.55 22.68 -24.19
N PHE A 331 -0.50 23.99 -24.12
CA PHE A 331 0.30 24.85 -24.99
C PHE A 331 1.31 25.70 -24.20
N GLY A 332 1.42 25.47 -22.90
CA GLY A 332 2.33 26.21 -22.04
C GLY A 332 3.80 25.74 -22.15
N PRO A 333 4.72 26.49 -21.55
CA PRO A 333 6.11 26.08 -21.47
C PRO A 333 6.26 24.89 -20.51
N PRO A 334 7.34 24.10 -20.64
CA PRO A 334 7.74 23.15 -19.60
C PRO A 334 8.00 23.87 -18.28
N ALA A 335 7.75 23.19 -17.17
CA ALA A 335 8.04 23.74 -15.85
C ALA A 335 9.56 23.86 -15.63
N THR A 336 10.00 24.93 -15.00
CA THR A 336 11.38 25.08 -14.52
C THR A 336 11.55 24.41 -13.18
N ILE A 337 10.60 24.62 -12.27
CA ILE A 337 10.55 24.03 -10.93
C ILE A 337 9.78 22.72 -10.98
N LEU A 338 10.29 21.69 -10.30
CA LEU A 338 9.67 20.37 -10.20
C LEU A 338 8.22 20.45 -9.69
N GLN A 339 7.30 19.88 -10.44
CA GLN A 339 5.89 19.83 -10.12
C GLN A 339 5.49 18.46 -9.53
N ARG A 340 4.42 18.43 -8.74
CA ARG A 340 3.74 17.20 -8.33
C ARG A 340 2.23 17.37 -8.36
N LEU A 341 1.52 16.30 -8.68
CA LEU A 341 0.09 16.29 -8.77
C LEU A 341 -0.46 14.98 -8.20
N THR A 342 -1.44 15.07 -7.31
CA THR A 342 -2.14 13.89 -6.81
C THR A 342 -3.39 13.66 -7.63
N LEU A 343 -3.48 12.48 -8.23
CA LEU A 343 -4.52 12.09 -9.16
C LEU A 343 -5.30 10.87 -8.66
N PRO A 344 -6.62 10.83 -8.87
CA PRO A 344 -7.40 9.63 -8.66
C PRO A 344 -7.07 8.58 -9.72
N ARG A 345 -7.00 7.33 -9.30
CA ARG A 345 -6.90 6.19 -10.22
C ARG A 345 -8.25 5.91 -10.85
N VAL A 346 -8.21 5.61 -12.14
CA VAL A 346 -9.39 5.32 -12.94
C VAL A 346 -9.46 3.83 -13.25
N PRO A 347 -10.61 3.18 -13.08
CA PRO A 347 -10.81 1.80 -13.51
C PRO A 347 -10.53 1.62 -14.99
N LEU A 348 -9.88 0.49 -15.38
CA LEU A 348 -9.51 0.25 -16.79
C LEU A 348 -10.70 0.28 -17.75
N GLN A 349 -11.85 -0.20 -17.32
CA GLN A 349 -13.06 -0.17 -18.14
C GLN A 349 -13.51 1.25 -18.43
N GLU A 350 -13.54 2.10 -17.40
CA GLU A 350 -13.87 3.52 -17.52
C GLU A 350 -12.85 4.24 -18.41
N CYS A 351 -11.58 3.96 -18.20
CA CYS A 351 -10.50 4.54 -19.00
C CYS A 351 -10.66 4.20 -20.48
N ARG A 352 -10.90 2.94 -20.84
CA ARG A 352 -11.14 2.50 -22.22
C ARG A 352 -12.36 3.17 -22.84
N LEU A 353 -13.45 3.23 -22.09
CA LEU A 353 -14.72 3.80 -22.55
C LEU A 353 -14.57 5.28 -22.93
N HIS A 354 -13.95 6.07 -22.06
CA HIS A 354 -13.82 7.52 -22.23
C HIS A 354 -12.69 7.89 -23.20
N THR A 355 -11.53 7.25 -23.10
CA THR A 355 -10.39 7.61 -23.95
C THR A 355 -10.50 7.03 -25.36
N LYS A 356 -11.29 5.96 -25.55
CA LYS A 356 -11.37 5.18 -26.80
C LYS A 356 -9.99 4.69 -27.27
N LEU A 357 -9.09 4.45 -26.33
CA LEU A 357 -7.71 4.01 -26.56
C LEU A 357 -7.58 2.50 -26.27
N ASN A 358 -6.61 1.86 -26.90
CA ASN A 358 -6.29 0.46 -26.62
C ASN A 358 -5.49 0.31 -25.33
N ILE A 359 -6.18 0.38 -24.19
CA ILE A 359 -5.57 0.25 -22.87
C ILE A 359 -5.40 -1.24 -22.52
N THR A 360 -4.17 -1.69 -22.44
CA THR A 360 -3.81 -3.09 -22.12
C THR A 360 -3.86 -3.35 -20.62
N ARG A 361 -3.72 -4.62 -20.19
CA ARG A 361 -3.58 -4.99 -18.78
C ARG A 361 -2.27 -4.50 -18.14
N ASN A 362 -1.28 -4.16 -18.98
CA ASN A 362 0.01 -3.64 -18.53
C ASN A 362 0.00 -2.13 -18.26
N MET A 363 -1.13 -1.50 -18.48
CA MET A 363 -1.34 -0.07 -18.28
C MET A 363 -2.24 0.18 -17.08
N LEU A 364 -2.19 1.35 -16.54
CA LEU A 364 -3.14 1.93 -15.58
C LEU A 364 -3.44 3.37 -15.97
N CYS A 365 -4.61 3.84 -15.55
CA CYS A 365 -5.04 5.21 -15.82
C CYS A 365 -5.19 5.98 -14.50
N ALA A 366 -4.82 7.26 -14.54
CA ALA A 366 -5.10 8.19 -13.47
C ALA A 366 -5.38 9.58 -14.07
N GLY A 367 -6.25 10.36 -13.42
CA GLY A 367 -6.62 11.68 -13.91
C GLY A 367 -7.99 12.11 -13.40
N LEU A 368 -8.33 13.38 -13.62
CA LEU A 368 -9.61 13.95 -13.27
C LEU A 368 -10.57 13.87 -14.47
N LYS A 369 -11.80 13.44 -14.25
CA LYS A 369 -12.82 13.38 -15.29
C LYS A 369 -13.12 14.75 -15.91
N THR A 370 -13.07 15.79 -15.10
CA THR A 370 -13.29 17.19 -15.52
C THR A 370 -12.11 17.79 -16.28
N GLY A 371 -11.00 17.04 -16.46
CA GLY A 371 -9.79 17.58 -17.04
C GLY A 371 -9.11 18.64 -16.15
N GLY A 372 -8.36 19.53 -16.74
CA GLY A 372 -7.75 20.69 -16.08
C GLY A 372 -6.40 20.42 -15.41
N ARG A 373 -6.09 19.16 -15.04
CA ARG A 373 -4.80 18.78 -14.43
C ARG A 373 -4.47 17.32 -14.75
N ASP A 374 -3.33 17.10 -15.37
CA ASP A 374 -2.81 15.77 -15.71
C ASP A 374 -1.26 15.83 -15.88
N ALA A 375 -0.62 14.66 -15.92
CA ALA A 375 0.74 14.55 -16.43
C ALA A 375 0.77 14.94 -17.92
N CYS A 376 1.78 15.71 -18.32
CA CYS A 376 1.83 16.29 -19.63
C CYS A 376 3.11 15.90 -20.40
N GLU A 377 3.24 16.42 -21.62
CA GLU A 377 4.45 16.27 -22.42
C GLU A 377 5.69 16.73 -21.64
N GLY A 378 6.72 15.89 -21.58
CA GLY A 378 7.91 16.08 -20.74
C GLY A 378 7.90 15.33 -19.43
N ASP A 379 6.73 14.87 -18.91
CA ASP A 379 6.66 14.00 -17.73
C ASP A 379 6.90 12.52 -18.06
N SER A 380 6.95 12.15 -19.35
CA SER A 380 7.20 10.79 -19.83
C SER A 380 8.38 10.14 -19.11
N GLY A 381 8.24 8.91 -18.66
CA GLY A 381 9.27 8.20 -17.88
C GLY A 381 9.32 8.57 -16.41
N GLY A 382 8.61 9.60 -15.98
CA GLY A 382 8.52 10.01 -14.58
C GLY A 382 7.69 9.06 -13.69
N PRO A 383 7.80 9.20 -12.36
CA PRO A 383 7.17 8.30 -11.39
C PRO A 383 5.70 8.63 -11.12
N LEU A 384 4.85 7.60 -11.07
CA LEU A 384 3.58 7.62 -10.40
C LEU A 384 3.71 6.80 -9.12
N VAL A 385 3.65 7.45 -7.96
CA VAL A 385 3.90 6.85 -6.66
C VAL A 385 2.65 6.83 -5.79
N THR A 386 2.55 5.83 -4.92
CA THR A 386 1.42 5.66 -4.00
C THR A 386 1.93 5.56 -2.58
N TYR A 387 1.37 6.39 -1.70
CA TYR A 387 1.70 6.37 -0.29
C TYR A 387 0.91 5.28 0.43
N TYR A 388 1.61 4.41 1.13
CA TYR A 388 0.99 3.41 1.97
C TYR A 388 1.68 3.37 3.34
N LYS A 389 0.89 3.57 4.39
CA LYS A 389 1.38 3.72 5.76
C LYS A 389 2.46 4.82 5.84
N LYS A 390 3.74 4.48 5.93
CA LYS A 390 4.83 5.46 6.08
C LYS A 390 5.80 5.46 4.89
N THR A 391 5.46 4.76 3.79
CA THR A 391 6.38 4.49 2.69
C THR A 391 5.73 4.77 1.34
N TRP A 392 6.47 5.36 0.44
CA TRP A 392 6.08 5.57 -0.94
C TRP A 392 6.53 4.41 -1.81
N PHE A 393 5.63 3.92 -2.65
CA PHE A 393 5.86 2.82 -3.57
C PHE A 393 5.64 3.25 -5.00
N LEU A 394 6.52 2.80 -5.90
CA LEU A 394 6.34 2.99 -7.33
C LEU A 394 5.18 2.11 -7.83
N THR A 395 4.20 2.72 -8.45
CA THR A 395 3.02 2.01 -8.97
C THR A 395 2.85 2.18 -10.46
N GLY A 396 3.39 3.25 -11.03
CA GLY A 396 3.35 3.49 -12.46
C GLY A 396 4.55 4.30 -12.96
N VAL A 397 4.75 4.24 -14.27
CA VAL A 397 5.69 5.10 -15.02
C VAL A 397 4.87 5.89 -16.04
N VAL A 398 5.04 7.18 -16.10
CA VAL A 398 4.35 8.02 -17.11
C VAL A 398 4.73 7.54 -18.50
N SER A 399 3.75 7.17 -19.30
CA SER A 399 3.98 6.63 -20.64
C SER A 399 3.45 7.58 -21.72
N TRP A 400 2.15 7.74 -21.82
CA TRP A 400 1.55 8.57 -22.86
C TRP A 400 0.15 9.05 -22.44
N GLY A 401 -0.35 10.07 -23.15
CA GLY A 401 -1.70 10.58 -22.98
C GLY A 401 -2.13 11.32 -24.26
N LYS A 402 -3.42 11.27 -24.57
CA LYS A 402 -4.00 11.97 -25.72
C LYS A 402 -4.44 13.37 -25.29
N GLY A 403 -3.48 14.32 -25.24
CA GLY A 403 -3.74 15.70 -24.84
C GLY A 403 -3.75 15.91 -23.33
N CYS A 404 -2.90 16.82 -22.87
CA CYS A 404 -2.78 17.16 -21.45
C CYS A 404 -4.08 17.80 -20.94
N ALA A 405 -4.60 17.30 -19.84
CA ALA A 405 -5.69 17.90 -19.08
C ALA A 405 -7.03 18.13 -19.83
N ASN A 406 -7.30 17.38 -20.89
CA ASN A 406 -8.59 17.44 -21.57
C ASN A 406 -9.67 16.68 -20.78
N GLU A 407 -10.90 17.15 -20.86
CA GLU A 407 -12.05 16.45 -20.28
C GLU A 407 -12.16 15.02 -20.83
N ASN A 408 -12.48 14.08 -19.94
CA ASN A 408 -12.63 12.66 -20.24
C ASN A 408 -11.39 11.96 -20.83
N LEU A 409 -10.23 12.60 -20.83
CA LEU A 409 -8.95 11.98 -21.17
C LEU A 409 -8.11 11.82 -19.91
N TYR A 410 -7.62 10.61 -19.71
CA TYR A 410 -6.83 10.25 -18.54
C TYR A 410 -5.38 9.99 -18.96
N GLY A 411 -4.44 10.31 -18.09
CA GLY A 411 -3.05 9.91 -18.26
C GLY A 411 -2.91 8.39 -18.21
N VAL A 412 -2.08 7.86 -19.10
CA VAL A 412 -1.79 6.42 -19.20
C VAL A 412 -0.38 6.15 -18.70
N TYR A 413 -0.28 5.23 -17.79
CA TYR A 413 0.95 4.85 -17.09
C TYR A 413 1.22 3.37 -17.30
N VAL A 414 2.47 2.98 -17.37
CA VAL A 414 2.85 1.56 -17.29
C VAL A 414 2.58 1.06 -15.88
N ARG A 415 1.90 -0.07 -15.73
CA ARG A 415 1.63 -0.73 -14.45
C ARG A 415 2.87 -1.48 -13.97
N VAL A 416 3.66 -0.86 -13.10
CA VAL A 416 4.96 -1.40 -12.65
C VAL A 416 4.85 -2.80 -12.03
N THR A 417 3.75 -3.09 -11.33
CA THR A 417 3.56 -4.39 -10.68
C THR A 417 3.57 -5.59 -11.63
N ASN A 418 3.37 -5.38 -12.92
CA ASN A 418 3.45 -6.44 -13.93
C ASN A 418 4.89 -6.72 -14.41
N PHE A 419 5.85 -5.90 -14.01
CA PHE A 419 7.22 -5.91 -14.52
C PHE A 419 8.27 -6.10 -13.43
N LEU A 420 7.86 -6.41 -12.20
CA LEU A 420 8.76 -6.54 -11.06
C LEU A 420 9.82 -7.64 -11.28
N ASP A 421 9.45 -8.76 -11.92
CA ASP A 421 10.38 -9.85 -12.28
C ASP A 421 11.45 -9.35 -13.23
N TRP A 422 11.07 -8.66 -14.28
CA TRP A 422 12.00 -8.12 -15.27
C TRP A 422 12.94 -7.09 -14.64
N ILE A 423 12.42 -6.17 -13.83
CA ILE A 423 13.22 -5.15 -13.12
C ILE A 423 14.18 -5.84 -12.14
N GLY A 424 13.68 -6.77 -11.34
CA GLY A 424 14.46 -7.49 -10.34
C GLY A 424 15.58 -8.30 -10.96
N ASN A 425 15.31 -9.01 -12.05
CA ASN A 425 16.32 -9.78 -12.78
C ASN A 425 17.43 -8.90 -13.34
N ILE A 426 17.09 -7.74 -13.91
CA ILE A 426 18.09 -6.79 -14.41
C ILE A 426 19.02 -6.30 -13.30
N ILE A 427 18.46 -5.92 -12.16
CA ILE A 427 19.24 -5.43 -11.02
C ILE A 427 20.14 -6.52 -10.45
N ALA A 428 19.68 -7.77 -10.43
CA ALA A 428 20.42 -8.91 -9.90
C ALA A 428 21.53 -9.39 -10.83
N THR A 429 21.37 -9.28 -12.16
CA THR A 429 22.30 -9.88 -13.15
C THR A 429 23.25 -8.90 -13.80
N ASN A 430 23.11 -7.60 -13.62
CA ASN A 430 23.91 -6.57 -14.26
C ASN A 430 24.44 -5.52 -13.28
#